data_fe86e04c5b787be881544d8fabe26675
#
_entry.id   fe86e04c5b787be881544d8fabe26675
#
_cell.length_a   1.000
_cell.length_b   1.000
_cell.length_c   1.000
_cell.angle_alpha   90.00
_cell.angle_beta   90.00
_cell.angle_gamma   90.00
#
_symmetry.space_group_name_H-M   'P 1'
#
loop_
_entity.id
_entity.type
_entity.pdbx_description
1 polymer ?
#
loop_
_entity_poly.entity_id
_entity_poly.type
_entity_poly.pdbx_seq_one_letter_code
_entity_poly.pdbx_strand_id
1 'polypeptide(L)'
;MIRVAEVQAKSILNKSKIFDYCVNAYTGCQVNCRYCYARLFMRRYSGHSEPWGAFVDVKVNAPEVLKKQLVRAKRGTVWLSSVCDPYQPLEADYKLTRRCLIELAEKQFPVNVQSKRTLLLRDLDVLETFRDVEVGMTIATGSEQMAKVFEPGASPVGDRIGALGKIRARGIRTFAFIGPLLPGNPEQLVASLEEKVDRILIDRMNYLDTIKSFYLKLGLDGAMSDRFFEEQARRLADEAAKRRLPFEVLF
;
A
#
# COMPACT_ATOMS: atom_id res chain seq x y z
N MET A 1 -10.19 19.76 9.16
CA MET A 1 -11.32 19.05 8.53
C MET A 1 -10.84 18.57 7.16
N ILE A 2 -11.17 17.35 6.74
CA ILE A 2 -10.79 16.81 5.43
C ILE A 2 -11.85 17.26 4.42
N ARG A 3 -11.44 17.80 3.27
CA ARG A 3 -12.32 18.07 2.15
C ARG A 3 -12.61 16.79 1.41
N VAL A 4 -13.89 16.41 1.30
CA VAL A 4 -14.35 15.25 0.53
C VAL A 4 -15.20 15.76 -0.60
N ALA A 5 -14.93 15.31 -1.83
CA ALA A 5 -15.73 15.63 -3.00
C ALA A 5 -16.09 14.34 -3.75
N GLU A 6 -17.36 14.19 -4.10
CA GLU A 6 -17.81 13.14 -5.00
C GLU A 6 -17.62 13.56 -6.44
N VAL A 7 -16.94 12.72 -7.21
CA VAL A 7 -16.61 13.00 -8.61
C VAL A 7 -16.96 11.83 -9.53
N GLN A 8 -17.15 12.13 -10.81
CA GLN A 8 -17.38 11.13 -11.84
C GLN A 8 -16.08 10.84 -12.60
N ALA A 9 -15.64 9.58 -12.59
CA ALA A 9 -14.49 9.16 -13.35
C ALA A 9 -14.87 8.79 -14.79
N LYS A 10 -13.99 9.14 -15.75
CA LYS A 10 -14.11 8.71 -17.15
C LYS A 10 -13.40 7.37 -17.41
N SER A 11 -12.39 7.05 -16.61
CA SER A 11 -11.60 5.82 -16.69
C SER A 11 -11.13 5.40 -15.30
N ILE A 12 -11.11 4.10 -15.04
CA ILE A 12 -10.66 3.51 -13.76
C ILE A 12 -9.58 2.46 -13.99
N LEU A 13 -9.72 1.58 -14.99
CA LEU A 13 -8.70 0.60 -15.37
C LEU A 13 -7.66 1.30 -16.25
N ASN A 14 -6.58 1.75 -15.65
CA ASN A 14 -5.53 2.48 -16.33
C ASN A 14 -4.27 1.60 -16.51
N LYS A 15 -3.50 1.81 -17.58
CA LYS A 15 -2.21 1.16 -17.74
C LYS A 15 -1.26 1.55 -16.61
N SER A 16 -0.47 0.60 -16.15
CA SER A 16 0.56 0.79 -15.13
C SER A 16 1.93 0.45 -15.70
N LYS A 17 3.00 0.98 -15.06
CA LYS A 17 4.39 0.64 -15.39
C LYS A 17 4.92 -0.52 -14.54
N ILE A 18 4.25 -0.84 -13.43
CA ILE A 18 4.67 -1.88 -12.47
C ILE A 18 3.90 -3.17 -12.72
N PHE A 19 2.58 -3.06 -12.94
CA PHE A 19 1.69 -4.15 -13.31
C PHE A 19 1.04 -3.83 -14.67
N ASP A 20 0.19 -4.69 -15.20
CA ASP A 20 -0.50 -4.42 -16.47
C ASP A 20 -1.47 -3.24 -16.34
N TYR A 21 -2.14 -3.15 -15.17
CA TYR A 21 -3.15 -2.14 -14.87
C TYR A 21 -3.06 -1.64 -13.43
N CYS A 22 -3.66 -0.47 -13.19
CA CYS A 22 -3.99 0.00 -11.87
C CYS A 22 -5.43 0.53 -11.82
N VAL A 23 -6.06 0.38 -10.66
CA VAL A 23 -7.39 0.90 -10.32
C VAL A 23 -7.27 1.84 -9.14
N ASN A 24 -7.64 3.12 -9.31
CA ASN A 24 -7.62 4.12 -8.25
C ASN A 24 -9.02 4.72 -8.08
N ALA A 25 -9.79 4.18 -7.13
CA ALA A 25 -11.15 4.65 -6.83
C ALA A 25 -11.18 6.02 -6.13
N TYR A 26 -10.04 6.45 -5.60
CA TYR A 26 -9.87 7.71 -4.90
C TYR A 26 -8.72 8.53 -5.48
N THR A 27 -8.77 9.86 -5.29
CA THR A 27 -7.64 10.78 -5.47
C THR A 27 -7.45 11.53 -4.16
N GLY A 28 -6.22 11.53 -3.63
CA GLY A 28 -5.94 11.92 -2.23
C GLY A 28 -6.01 10.72 -1.28
N CYS A 29 -5.40 10.86 -0.08
CA CYS A 29 -5.23 9.72 0.83
C CYS A 29 -5.18 10.19 2.28
N GLN A 30 -6.13 9.71 3.10
CA GLN A 30 -6.22 10.02 4.52
C GLN A 30 -5.12 9.37 5.38
N VAL A 31 -4.40 8.36 4.85
CA VAL A 31 -3.27 7.77 5.58
C VAL A 31 -2.14 8.80 5.77
N ASN A 32 -2.03 9.76 4.85
CA ASN A 32 -1.17 10.93 4.98
C ASN A 32 0.30 10.60 5.32
N CYS A 33 0.87 9.57 4.68
CA CYS A 33 2.27 9.22 4.88
C CYS A 33 3.18 10.39 4.53
N ARG A 34 4.14 10.71 5.41
CA ARG A 34 5.05 11.86 5.24
C ARG A 34 5.95 11.72 4.00
N TYR A 35 6.28 10.51 3.63
CA TYR A 35 7.13 10.16 2.49
C TYR A 35 6.35 9.86 1.20
N CYS A 36 5.02 10.01 1.18
CA CYS A 36 4.20 9.57 0.06
C CYS A 36 4.58 10.28 -1.25
N TYR A 37 5.04 9.52 -2.24
CA TYR A 37 5.37 10.06 -3.56
C TYR A 37 4.14 10.60 -4.31
N ALA A 38 2.96 10.02 -4.05
CA ALA A 38 1.73 10.42 -4.73
C ALA A 38 1.39 11.90 -4.49
N ARG A 39 1.78 12.48 -3.36
CA ARG A 39 1.59 13.91 -3.08
C ARG A 39 2.25 14.82 -4.12
N LEU A 40 3.37 14.36 -4.74
CA LEU A 40 4.12 15.12 -5.73
C LEU A 40 3.37 15.19 -7.07
N PHE A 41 2.77 14.06 -7.44
CA PHE A 41 2.08 13.91 -8.72
C PHE A 41 0.62 14.34 -8.63
N MET A 42 -0.10 13.90 -7.58
CA MET A 42 -1.54 14.15 -7.47
C MET A 42 -1.88 15.61 -7.29
N ARG A 43 -1.08 16.39 -6.58
CA ARG A 43 -1.26 17.84 -6.46
C ARG A 43 -1.22 18.53 -7.82
N ARG A 44 -0.35 18.06 -8.73
CA ARG A 44 -0.22 18.63 -10.08
C ARG A 44 -1.40 18.30 -10.98
N TYR A 45 -2.00 17.12 -10.82
CA TYR A 45 -3.05 16.61 -11.71
C TYR A 45 -4.46 16.78 -11.17
N SER A 46 -4.63 16.93 -9.86
CA SER A 46 -5.95 17.03 -9.23
C SER A 46 -6.49 18.47 -9.08
N GLY A 47 -5.64 19.49 -9.29
CA GLY A 47 -6.03 20.89 -9.09
C GLY A 47 -6.24 21.29 -7.62
N HIS A 48 -5.91 20.41 -6.66
CA HIS A 48 -6.03 20.68 -5.24
C HIS A 48 -4.92 21.59 -4.73
N SER A 49 -5.30 22.61 -3.94
CA SER A 49 -4.39 23.47 -3.17
C SER A 49 -4.17 22.96 -1.75
N GLU A 50 -5.07 22.12 -1.25
CA GLU A 50 -5.03 21.55 0.09
C GLU A 50 -3.77 20.69 0.30
N PRO A 51 -3.26 20.62 1.54
CA PRO A 51 -2.17 19.72 1.88
C PRO A 51 -2.54 18.24 1.64
N TRP A 52 -1.55 17.42 1.30
CA TRP A 52 -1.74 15.96 1.22
C TRP A 52 -2.29 15.42 2.54
N GLY A 53 -3.33 14.59 2.46
CA GLY A 53 -4.06 14.07 3.61
C GLY A 53 -5.26 14.93 4.03
N ALA A 54 -5.42 16.13 3.47
CA ALA A 54 -6.53 17.04 3.80
C ALA A 54 -7.64 17.07 2.74
N PHE A 55 -7.51 16.30 1.66
CA PHE A 55 -8.55 16.16 0.64
C PHE A 55 -8.67 14.72 0.14
N VAL A 56 -9.86 14.32 -0.30
CA VAL A 56 -10.12 13.09 -1.04
C VAL A 56 -11.25 13.32 -2.04
N ASP A 57 -10.98 13.08 -3.33
CA ASP A 57 -12.01 12.91 -4.34
C ASP A 57 -12.44 11.46 -4.41
N VAL A 58 -13.72 11.22 -4.25
CA VAL A 58 -14.35 9.90 -4.26
C VAL A 58 -14.98 9.69 -5.63
N LYS A 59 -14.45 8.76 -6.42
CA LYS A 59 -14.95 8.44 -7.77
C LYS A 59 -16.16 7.51 -7.66
N VAL A 60 -17.30 8.07 -7.35
CA VAL A 60 -18.51 7.31 -6.96
C VAL A 60 -19.00 6.33 -8.01
N ASN A 61 -18.66 6.53 -9.28
CA ASN A 61 -18.98 5.63 -10.39
C ASN A 61 -17.83 4.65 -10.76
N ALA A 62 -16.80 4.52 -9.91
CA ALA A 62 -15.63 3.71 -10.22
C ALA A 62 -15.98 2.24 -10.57
N PRO A 63 -16.85 1.54 -9.83
CA PRO A 63 -17.20 0.15 -10.14
C PRO A 63 -17.90 0.00 -11.51
N GLU A 64 -18.83 0.90 -11.83
CA GLU A 64 -19.60 0.87 -13.09
C GLU A 64 -18.71 1.14 -14.31
N VAL A 65 -17.77 2.08 -14.17
CA VAL A 65 -16.78 2.38 -15.22
C VAL A 65 -15.83 1.19 -15.39
N LEU A 66 -15.35 0.62 -14.28
CA LEU A 66 -14.48 -0.56 -14.29
C LEU A 66 -15.16 -1.74 -14.99
N LYS A 67 -16.40 -2.06 -14.63
CA LYS A 67 -17.20 -3.13 -15.26
C LYS A 67 -17.22 -3.00 -16.80
N LYS A 68 -17.50 -1.80 -17.30
CA LYS A 68 -17.53 -1.52 -18.75
C LYS A 68 -16.15 -1.70 -19.39
N GLN A 69 -15.07 -1.27 -18.72
CA GLN A 69 -13.72 -1.39 -19.24
C GLN A 69 -13.22 -2.85 -19.26
N LEU A 70 -13.58 -3.66 -18.27
CA LEU A 70 -13.19 -5.07 -18.19
C LEU A 70 -13.73 -5.92 -19.32
N VAL A 71 -14.86 -5.54 -19.97
CA VAL A 71 -15.42 -6.25 -21.12
C VAL A 71 -14.44 -6.29 -22.32
N ARG A 72 -13.64 -5.23 -22.49
CA ARG A 72 -12.71 -5.05 -23.62
C ARG A 72 -11.24 -5.18 -23.23
N ALA A 73 -10.96 -5.23 -21.95
CA ALA A 73 -9.59 -5.31 -21.47
C ALA A 73 -8.98 -6.70 -21.70
N LYS A 74 -7.73 -6.74 -22.16
CA LYS A 74 -6.96 -7.98 -22.12
C LYS A 74 -6.71 -8.37 -20.67
N ARG A 75 -6.78 -9.67 -20.36
CA ARG A 75 -6.46 -10.16 -19.02
C ARG A 75 -5.02 -9.76 -18.66
N GLY A 76 -4.84 -9.25 -17.46
CA GLY A 76 -3.56 -8.82 -16.91
C GLY A 76 -3.69 -8.49 -15.45
N THR A 77 -2.59 -8.40 -14.72
CA THR A 77 -2.57 -8.13 -13.28
C THR A 77 -2.98 -6.69 -12.98
N VAL A 78 -3.92 -6.54 -12.06
CA VAL A 78 -4.45 -5.24 -11.61
C VAL A 78 -3.92 -4.90 -10.23
N TRP A 79 -3.23 -3.77 -10.12
CA TRP A 79 -2.83 -3.22 -8.84
C TRP A 79 -3.94 -2.31 -8.28
N LEU A 80 -4.44 -2.65 -7.09
CA LEU A 80 -5.42 -1.82 -6.38
C LEU A 80 -4.71 -0.67 -5.71
N SER A 81 -4.94 0.54 -6.25
CA SER A 81 -4.53 1.84 -5.70
C SER A 81 -3.03 2.09 -5.67
N SER A 82 -2.51 2.54 -6.81
CA SER A 82 -1.11 2.98 -6.95
C SER A 82 -0.83 4.36 -6.31
N VAL A 83 -1.83 5.23 -6.13
CA VAL A 83 -1.65 6.63 -5.69
C VAL A 83 -2.41 7.01 -4.41
N CYS A 84 -3.09 6.06 -3.79
CA CYS A 84 -3.74 6.22 -2.49
C CYS A 84 -3.78 4.87 -1.78
N ASP A 85 -4.14 4.83 -0.51
CA ASP A 85 -4.44 3.57 0.16
C ASP A 85 -5.86 3.13 -0.21
N PRO A 86 -6.06 1.90 -0.73
CA PRO A 86 -7.39 1.42 -1.14
C PRO A 86 -8.36 1.27 0.04
N TYR A 87 -7.84 1.17 1.24
CA TYR A 87 -8.60 1.01 2.48
C TYR A 87 -8.46 2.21 3.43
N GLN A 88 -8.20 3.41 2.88
CA GLN A 88 -8.25 4.64 3.67
C GLN A 88 -9.60 4.79 4.40
N PRO A 89 -9.71 5.56 5.49
CA PRO A 89 -10.92 5.62 6.32
C PRO A 89 -12.25 5.77 5.57
N LEU A 90 -12.33 6.61 4.53
CA LEU A 90 -13.55 6.78 3.71
C LEU A 90 -14.02 5.51 3.01
N GLU A 91 -13.15 4.54 2.80
CA GLU A 91 -13.54 3.25 2.21
C GLU A 91 -14.50 2.45 3.11
N ALA A 92 -14.54 2.73 4.41
CA ALA A 92 -15.51 2.12 5.32
C ALA A 92 -16.96 2.43 4.91
N ASP A 93 -17.19 3.66 4.46
CA ASP A 93 -18.51 4.17 4.09
C ASP A 93 -18.81 3.94 2.60
N TYR A 94 -17.91 4.36 1.71
CA TYR A 94 -18.12 4.33 0.25
C TYR A 94 -17.98 2.92 -0.36
N LYS A 95 -17.17 2.04 0.20
CA LYS A 95 -16.95 0.64 -0.23
C LYS A 95 -16.60 0.50 -1.72
N LEU A 96 -15.92 1.49 -2.30
CA LEU A 96 -15.59 1.49 -3.72
C LEU A 96 -14.52 0.47 -4.08
N THR A 97 -13.51 0.30 -3.22
CA THR A 97 -12.50 -0.75 -3.38
C THR A 97 -13.14 -2.12 -3.38
N ARG A 98 -14.04 -2.40 -2.41
CA ARG A 98 -14.80 -3.65 -2.35
C ARG A 98 -15.62 -3.88 -3.62
N ARG A 99 -16.36 -2.88 -4.08
CA ARG A 99 -17.17 -2.98 -5.30
C ARG A 99 -16.31 -3.20 -6.55
N CYS A 100 -15.16 -2.53 -6.64
CA CYS A 100 -14.20 -2.79 -7.73
C CYS A 100 -13.62 -4.21 -7.66
N LEU A 101 -13.32 -4.73 -6.48
CA LEU A 101 -12.86 -6.12 -6.30
C LEU A 101 -13.93 -7.12 -6.80
N ILE A 102 -15.20 -6.91 -6.52
CA ILE A 102 -16.29 -7.76 -6.99
C ILE A 102 -16.29 -7.82 -8.54
N GLU A 103 -16.21 -6.67 -9.22
CA GLU A 103 -16.17 -6.64 -10.69
C GLU A 103 -14.91 -7.35 -11.27
N LEU A 104 -13.76 -7.22 -10.59
CA LEU A 104 -12.53 -7.92 -10.98
C LEU A 104 -12.64 -9.44 -10.74
N ALA A 105 -13.26 -9.85 -9.63
CA ALA A 105 -13.49 -11.25 -9.29
C ALA A 105 -14.45 -11.93 -10.29
N GLU A 106 -15.53 -11.28 -10.70
CA GLU A 106 -16.43 -11.79 -11.74
C GLU A 106 -15.70 -12.14 -13.04
N LYS A 107 -14.67 -11.39 -13.40
CA LYS A 107 -13.83 -11.60 -14.60
C LYS A 107 -12.54 -12.35 -14.31
N GLN A 108 -12.26 -12.69 -13.08
CA GLN A 108 -11.06 -13.38 -12.62
C GLN A 108 -9.75 -12.73 -13.11
N PHE A 109 -9.68 -11.39 -13.10
CA PHE A 109 -8.41 -10.69 -13.31
C PHE A 109 -7.49 -10.98 -12.14
N PRO A 110 -6.20 -11.28 -12.37
CA PRO A 110 -5.21 -11.34 -11.28
C PRO A 110 -5.14 -10.00 -10.55
N VAL A 111 -5.09 -10.02 -9.22
CA VAL A 111 -5.13 -8.79 -8.43
C VAL A 111 -3.99 -8.77 -7.42
N ASN A 112 -3.29 -7.63 -7.34
CA ASN A 112 -2.37 -7.30 -6.27
C ASN A 112 -2.97 -6.17 -5.42
N VAL A 113 -3.10 -6.40 -4.12
CA VAL A 113 -3.65 -5.43 -3.16
C VAL A 113 -2.60 -5.11 -2.12
N GLN A 114 -2.32 -3.83 -1.91
CA GLN A 114 -1.40 -3.38 -0.86
C GLN A 114 -2.02 -2.26 -0.04
N SER A 115 -1.99 -2.39 1.28
CA SER A 115 -2.57 -1.40 2.19
C SER A 115 -1.73 -1.19 3.46
N LYS A 116 -1.99 -0.09 4.16
CA LYS A 116 -1.53 0.20 5.53
C LYS A 116 -2.67 0.11 6.55
N ARG A 117 -3.87 -0.33 6.10
CA ARG A 117 -5.09 -0.32 6.91
C ARG A 117 -5.66 -1.72 7.05
N THR A 118 -5.97 -2.11 8.28
CA THR A 118 -6.59 -3.41 8.59
C THR A 118 -8.05 -3.51 8.18
N LEU A 119 -8.67 -2.42 7.70
CA LEU A 119 -9.99 -2.43 7.06
C LEU A 119 -10.05 -3.41 5.88
N LEU A 120 -8.92 -3.74 5.28
CA LEU A 120 -8.76 -4.77 4.23
C LEU A 120 -9.37 -6.12 4.66
N LEU A 121 -9.31 -6.47 5.93
CA LEU A 121 -9.89 -7.73 6.46
C LEU A 121 -11.41 -7.83 6.26
N ARG A 122 -12.12 -6.71 6.07
CA ARG A 122 -13.55 -6.69 5.74
C ARG A 122 -13.87 -7.44 4.46
N ASP A 123 -12.94 -7.43 3.50
CA ASP A 123 -13.16 -7.89 2.14
C ASP A 123 -12.53 -9.26 1.85
N LEU A 124 -12.17 -10.03 2.90
CA LEU A 124 -11.62 -11.38 2.77
C LEU A 124 -12.57 -12.30 2.00
N ASP A 125 -13.86 -12.19 2.22
CA ASP A 125 -14.89 -12.95 1.53
C ASP A 125 -14.86 -12.75 0.00
N VAL A 126 -14.53 -11.57 -0.47
CA VAL A 126 -14.35 -11.28 -1.90
C VAL A 126 -12.98 -11.76 -2.39
N LEU A 127 -11.92 -11.49 -1.60
CA LEU A 127 -10.55 -11.87 -1.97
C LEU A 127 -10.38 -13.39 -2.13
N GLU A 128 -11.06 -14.19 -1.32
CA GLU A 128 -11.06 -15.66 -1.40
C GLU A 128 -11.68 -16.21 -2.70
N THR A 129 -12.48 -15.42 -3.40
CA THR A 129 -13.10 -15.84 -4.68
C THR A 129 -12.18 -15.75 -5.88
N PHE A 130 -11.02 -15.10 -5.75
CA PHE A 130 -10.04 -14.99 -6.80
C PHE A 130 -9.21 -16.26 -6.93
N ARG A 131 -8.95 -16.69 -8.18
CA ARG A 131 -7.99 -17.76 -8.49
C ARG A 131 -6.54 -17.29 -8.34
N ASP A 132 -6.30 -15.99 -8.55
CA ASP A 132 -4.98 -15.38 -8.52
C ASP A 132 -5.05 -14.01 -7.84
N VAL A 133 -4.70 -13.99 -6.56
CA VAL A 133 -4.67 -12.79 -5.74
C VAL A 133 -3.45 -12.82 -4.81
N GLU A 134 -2.85 -11.67 -4.64
CA GLU A 134 -1.79 -11.46 -3.68
C GLU A 134 -2.09 -10.23 -2.85
N VAL A 135 -2.01 -10.35 -1.54
CA VAL A 135 -2.36 -9.28 -0.61
C VAL A 135 -1.17 -8.95 0.28
N GLY A 136 -0.80 -7.68 0.30
CA GLY A 136 0.30 -7.18 1.11
C GLY A 136 -0.09 -6.09 2.09
N MET A 137 0.69 -6.02 3.16
CA MET A 137 0.68 -4.86 4.05
C MET A 137 2.01 -4.14 3.97
N THR A 138 1.97 -2.81 3.87
CA THR A 138 3.18 -2.02 4.04
C THR A 138 3.55 -1.95 5.52
N ILE A 139 4.77 -2.34 5.84
CA ILE A 139 5.34 -2.30 7.20
C ILE A 139 6.73 -1.70 7.10
N ALA A 140 6.80 -0.38 6.98
CA ALA A 140 8.04 0.37 6.73
C ALA A 140 9.05 0.29 7.90
N THR A 141 8.59 -0.11 9.08
CA THR A 141 9.39 -0.29 10.30
C THR A 141 8.63 -1.18 11.29
N GLY A 142 9.35 -1.86 12.17
CA GLY A 142 8.79 -2.55 13.35
C GLY A 142 8.50 -1.63 14.54
N SER A 143 8.93 -0.36 14.48
CA SER A 143 8.72 0.62 15.55
C SER A 143 7.37 1.31 15.44
N GLU A 144 6.47 1.10 16.40
CA GLU A 144 5.18 1.80 16.47
C GLU A 144 5.35 3.31 16.53
N GLN A 145 6.37 3.80 17.26
CA GLN A 145 6.65 5.22 17.36
C GLN A 145 7.03 5.83 16.00
N MET A 146 7.94 5.16 15.26
CA MET A 146 8.33 5.61 13.92
C MET A 146 7.15 5.53 12.95
N ALA A 147 6.41 4.43 12.96
CA ALA A 147 5.22 4.28 12.12
C ALA A 147 4.21 5.40 12.38
N LYS A 148 3.90 5.73 13.64
CA LYS A 148 2.97 6.80 13.98
C LYS A 148 3.42 8.17 13.47
N VAL A 149 4.74 8.45 13.51
CA VAL A 149 5.32 9.72 13.05
C VAL A 149 5.27 9.83 11.51
N PHE A 150 5.65 8.76 10.81
CA PHE A 150 5.74 8.78 9.34
C PHE A 150 4.44 8.42 8.62
N GLU A 151 3.58 7.64 9.26
CA GLU A 151 2.32 7.09 8.69
C GLU A 151 1.13 7.35 9.63
N PRO A 152 0.79 8.63 9.92
CA PRO A 152 -0.14 8.99 11.02
C PRO A 152 -1.55 8.40 10.87
N GLY A 153 -2.00 8.11 9.65
CA GLY A 153 -3.31 7.50 9.37
C GLY A 153 -3.28 6.00 9.11
N ALA A 154 -2.12 5.33 9.26
CA ALA A 154 -2.02 3.88 9.13
C ALA A 154 -2.57 3.15 10.37
N SER A 155 -2.94 1.87 10.23
CA SER A 155 -3.19 1.00 11.37
C SER A 155 -1.88 0.74 12.14
N PRO A 156 -1.91 0.43 13.44
CA PRO A 156 -0.74 0.03 14.21
C PRO A 156 0.07 -1.09 13.52
N VAL A 157 1.38 -1.10 13.71
CA VAL A 157 2.27 -2.09 13.06
C VAL A 157 1.87 -3.52 13.46
N GLY A 158 1.64 -3.75 14.76
CA GLY A 158 1.22 -5.05 15.26
C GLY A 158 -0.09 -5.54 14.64
N ASP A 159 -1.05 -4.64 14.42
CA ASP A 159 -2.33 -4.97 13.78
C ASP A 159 -2.14 -5.33 12.29
N ARG A 160 -1.24 -4.63 11.58
CA ARG A 160 -0.91 -4.93 10.19
C ARG A 160 -0.24 -6.31 10.06
N ILE A 161 0.69 -6.64 10.95
CA ILE A 161 1.34 -7.95 11.01
C ILE A 161 0.30 -9.04 11.35
N GLY A 162 -0.58 -8.79 12.31
CA GLY A 162 -1.67 -9.71 12.65
C GLY A 162 -2.66 -9.91 11.50
N ALA A 163 -2.92 -8.86 10.70
CA ALA A 163 -3.78 -8.95 9.52
C ALA A 163 -3.17 -9.87 8.46
N LEU A 164 -1.86 -9.80 8.19
CA LEU A 164 -1.17 -10.72 7.26
C LEU A 164 -1.38 -12.19 7.67
N GLY A 165 -1.21 -12.51 8.94
CA GLY A 165 -1.45 -13.87 9.44
C GLY A 165 -2.90 -14.35 9.22
N LYS A 166 -3.89 -13.46 9.43
CA LYS A 166 -5.30 -13.76 9.18
C LYS A 166 -5.59 -13.99 7.71
N ILE A 167 -4.99 -13.21 6.82
CA ILE A 167 -5.14 -13.34 5.36
C ILE A 167 -4.52 -14.64 4.89
N ARG A 168 -3.30 -14.95 5.35
CA ARG A 168 -2.59 -16.18 5.01
C ARG A 168 -3.33 -17.43 5.48
N ALA A 169 -3.93 -17.39 6.67
CA ALA A 169 -4.76 -18.48 7.21
C ALA A 169 -6.01 -18.79 6.35
N ARG A 170 -6.40 -17.87 5.46
CA ARG A 170 -7.48 -18.07 4.46
C ARG A 170 -6.95 -18.60 3.11
N GLY A 171 -5.68 -18.99 3.04
CA GLY A 171 -5.07 -19.51 1.82
C GLY A 171 -4.74 -18.45 0.75
N ILE A 172 -4.84 -17.17 1.09
CA ILE A 172 -4.48 -16.07 0.19
C ILE A 172 -2.98 -15.83 0.29
N ARG A 173 -2.31 -15.70 -0.86
CA ARG A 173 -0.88 -15.36 -0.90
C ARG A 173 -0.63 -13.98 -0.30
N THR A 174 0.39 -13.89 0.54
CA THR A 174 0.68 -12.68 1.31
C THR A 174 2.10 -12.18 1.13
N PHE A 175 2.27 -10.86 1.21
CA PHE A 175 3.60 -10.25 1.30
C PHE A 175 3.65 -9.11 2.32
N ALA A 176 4.82 -8.92 2.92
CA ALA A 176 5.13 -7.70 3.66
C ALA A 176 5.97 -6.78 2.75
N PHE A 177 5.51 -5.55 2.54
CA PHE A 177 6.30 -4.53 1.86
C PHE A 177 7.02 -3.67 2.90
N ILE A 178 8.32 -3.91 3.08
CA ILE A 178 9.19 -3.14 3.97
C ILE A 178 9.79 -1.99 3.16
N GLY A 179 8.95 -1.00 2.88
CA GLY A 179 9.28 0.15 2.04
C GLY A 179 8.36 1.36 2.31
N PRO A 180 8.96 2.56 2.35
CA PRO A 180 10.40 2.79 2.38
C PRO A 180 11.02 2.35 3.70
N LEU A 181 12.29 1.93 3.66
CA LEU A 181 13.03 1.59 4.87
C LEU A 181 13.07 2.78 5.84
N LEU A 182 12.50 2.60 7.00
CA LEU A 182 12.52 3.54 8.12
C LEU A 182 13.36 2.98 9.29
N PRO A 183 13.89 3.83 10.17
CA PRO A 183 14.60 3.36 11.35
C PRO A 183 13.79 2.35 12.18
N GLY A 184 14.46 1.30 12.64
CA GLY A 184 13.84 0.22 13.42
C GLY A 184 14.82 -0.92 13.68
N ASN A 185 14.31 -2.02 14.20
CA ASN A 185 15.06 -3.27 14.38
C ASN A 185 14.67 -4.27 13.28
N PRO A 186 15.53 -4.48 12.26
CA PRO A 186 15.27 -5.39 11.13
C PRO A 186 15.01 -6.83 11.56
N GLU A 187 15.83 -7.36 12.48
CA GLU A 187 15.76 -8.75 12.91
C GLU A 187 14.45 -9.03 13.63
N GLN A 188 14.04 -8.14 14.52
CA GLN A 188 12.77 -8.26 15.23
C GLN A 188 11.59 -8.14 14.26
N LEU A 189 11.68 -7.27 13.26
CA LEU A 189 10.63 -7.12 12.26
C LEU A 189 10.46 -8.41 11.46
N VAL A 190 11.54 -8.98 10.92
CA VAL A 190 11.48 -10.24 10.16
C VAL A 190 10.95 -11.37 11.03
N ALA A 191 11.42 -11.48 12.28
CA ALA A 191 10.93 -12.49 13.22
C ALA A 191 9.40 -12.38 13.45
N SER A 192 8.87 -11.17 13.49
CA SER A 192 7.44 -10.94 13.69
C SER A 192 6.59 -11.30 12.46
N LEU A 193 7.19 -11.39 11.27
CA LEU A 193 6.56 -11.75 9.99
C LEU A 193 6.61 -13.25 9.69
N GLU A 194 7.45 -14.00 10.40
CA GLU A 194 7.56 -15.44 10.24
C GLU A 194 6.17 -16.11 10.34
N GLU A 195 5.90 -17.07 9.47
CA GLU A 195 4.62 -17.78 9.33
C GLU A 195 3.40 -16.92 8.97
N LYS A 196 3.56 -15.60 8.81
CA LYS A 196 2.46 -14.69 8.49
C LYS A 196 2.48 -14.18 7.05
N VAL A 197 3.63 -14.35 6.36
CA VAL A 197 3.78 -13.94 4.96
C VAL A 197 4.47 -15.02 4.15
N ASP A 198 4.22 -15.00 2.84
CA ASP A 198 4.88 -15.91 1.89
C ASP A 198 6.16 -15.28 1.35
N ARG A 199 6.28 -13.95 1.35
CA ARG A 199 7.50 -13.23 0.96
C ARG A 199 7.59 -11.83 1.56
N ILE A 200 8.79 -11.28 1.51
CA ILE A 200 9.11 -9.89 1.89
C ILE A 200 9.63 -9.15 0.66
N LEU A 201 9.15 -7.92 0.46
CA LEU A 201 9.68 -6.97 -0.51
C LEU A 201 10.35 -5.83 0.26
N ILE A 202 11.59 -5.51 -0.08
CA ILE A 202 12.40 -4.51 0.62
C ILE A 202 12.70 -3.38 -0.35
N ASP A 203 12.30 -2.14 -0.01
CA ASP A 203 12.56 -0.97 -0.86
C ASP A 203 13.08 0.22 -0.04
N ARG A 204 13.98 0.97 -0.66
CA ARG A 204 14.56 2.18 -0.05
C ARG A 204 13.60 3.37 -0.09
N MET A 205 13.99 4.45 0.58
CA MET A 205 13.28 5.73 0.49
C MET A 205 13.55 6.36 -0.87
N ASN A 206 12.56 6.31 -1.75
CA ASN A 206 12.55 7.08 -2.99
C ASN A 206 12.12 8.52 -2.71
N TYR A 207 12.57 9.49 -3.51
CA TYR A 207 12.24 10.92 -3.35
C TYR A 207 12.65 11.52 -2.00
N LEU A 208 13.80 11.10 -1.46
CA LEU A 208 14.32 11.50 -0.15
C LEU A 208 14.40 13.04 0.02
N ASP A 209 14.76 13.77 -1.03
CA ASP A 209 14.86 15.25 -1.00
C ASP A 209 13.57 15.93 -0.57
N THR A 210 12.43 15.32 -0.88
CA THR A 210 11.10 15.88 -0.56
C THR A 210 10.74 15.78 0.91
N ILE A 211 11.45 14.95 1.67
CA ILE A 211 11.21 14.69 3.10
C ILE A 211 12.44 14.97 3.96
N LYS A 212 13.57 15.36 3.38
CA LYS A 212 14.84 15.62 4.07
C LYS A 212 14.67 16.54 5.27
N SER A 213 13.95 17.67 5.12
CA SER A 213 13.72 18.61 6.21
C SER A 213 12.96 17.99 7.40
N PHE A 214 12.10 16.99 7.13
CA PHE A 214 11.36 16.28 8.16
C PHE A 214 12.27 15.33 8.96
N TYR A 215 13.18 14.60 8.26
CA TYR A 215 14.19 13.76 8.91
C TYR A 215 15.12 14.59 9.82
N LEU A 216 15.61 15.73 9.32
CA LEU A 216 16.48 16.63 10.10
C LEU A 216 15.78 17.15 11.37
N LYS A 217 14.50 17.51 11.29
CA LYS A 217 13.72 17.94 12.47
C LYS A 217 13.56 16.85 13.53
N LEU A 218 13.67 15.59 13.12
CA LEU A 218 13.58 14.44 14.03
C LEU A 218 14.96 13.95 14.52
N GLY A 219 16.06 14.58 14.08
CA GLY A 219 17.41 14.11 14.40
C GLY A 219 17.76 12.76 13.76
N LEU A 220 17.17 12.47 12.58
CA LEU A 220 17.33 11.21 11.87
C LEU A 220 18.21 11.36 10.61
N ASP A 221 19.14 12.31 10.60
CA ASP A 221 20.02 12.61 9.49
C ASP A 221 20.84 11.39 9.03
N GLY A 222 21.31 10.56 9.93
CA GLY A 222 22.02 9.31 9.62
C GLY A 222 21.18 8.29 8.83
N ALA A 223 19.85 8.33 8.98
CA ALA A 223 18.93 7.42 8.32
C ALA A 223 18.55 7.84 6.88
N MET A 224 19.23 8.85 6.33
CA MET A 224 19.05 9.33 4.96
C MET A 224 20.16 8.90 4.01
N SER A 225 21.18 8.19 4.50
CA SER A 225 22.33 7.80 3.71
C SER A 225 22.11 6.50 2.93
N ASP A 226 22.75 6.34 1.78
CA ASP A 226 22.75 5.08 1.03
C ASP A 226 23.28 3.95 1.92
N ARG A 227 24.33 4.20 2.71
CA ARG A 227 24.85 3.25 3.69
C ARG A 227 23.79 2.74 4.67
N PHE A 228 22.90 3.61 5.16
CA PHE A 228 21.80 3.21 6.03
C PHE A 228 20.86 2.25 5.31
N PHE A 229 20.42 2.58 4.09
CA PHE A 229 19.50 1.73 3.34
C PHE A 229 20.11 0.38 2.99
N GLU A 230 21.36 0.36 2.53
CA GLU A 230 22.10 -0.87 2.23
C GLU A 230 22.27 -1.76 3.46
N GLU A 231 22.64 -1.17 4.61
CA GLU A 231 22.81 -1.90 5.86
C GLU A 231 21.49 -2.47 6.36
N GLN A 232 20.40 -1.68 6.35
CA GLN A 232 19.07 -2.14 6.77
C GLN A 232 18.58 -3.27 5.85
N ALA A 233 18.71 -3.10 4.52
CA ALA A 233 18.30 -4.13 3.57
C ALA A 233 19.09 -5.42 3.75
N ARG A 234 20.42 -5.34 3.94
CA ARG A 234 21.27 -6.50 4.22
C ARG A 234 20.83 -7.23 5.48
N ARG A 235 20.61 -6.52 6.59
CA ARG A 235 20.16 -7.12 7.86
C ARG A 235 18.79 -7.79 7.74
N LEU A 236 17.84 -7.18 7.02
CA LEU A 236 16.53 -7.79 6.70
C LEU A 236 16.69 -9.05 5.88
N ALA A 237 17.53 -9.01 4.84
CA ALA A 237 17.78 -10.13 3.95
C ALA A 237 18.47 -11.29 4.68
N ASP A 238 19.52 -11.01 5.47
CA ASP A 238 20.24 -12.00 6.28
C ASP A 238 19.30 -12.71 7.27
N GLU A 239 18.42 -11.96 7.93
CA GLU A 239 17.46 -12.54 8.88
C GLU A 239 16.34 -13.33 8.18
N ALA A 240 15.85 -12.84 7.03
CA ALA A 240 14.88 -13.57 6.22
C ALA A 240 15.47 -14.90 5.71
N ALA A 241 16.72 -14.90 5.25
CA ALA A 241 17.42 -16.10 4.82
C ALA A 241 17.58 -17.15 5.94
N LYS A 242 17.95 -16.71 7.16
CA LYS A 242 18.04 -17.62 8.35
C LYS A 242 16.70 -18.28 8.64
N ARG A 243 15.58 -17.60 8.40
CA ARG A 243 14.21 -18.10 8.63
C ARG A 243 13.61 -18.77 7.41
N ARG A 244 14.36 -18.90 6.30
CA ARG A 244 13.88 -19.45 5.02
C ARG A 244 12.64 -18.72 4.49
N LEU A 245 12.52 -17.43 4.80
CA LEU A 245 11.44 -16.59 4.32
C LEU A 245 11.87 -15.92 3.00
N PRO A 246 11.17 -16.17 1.88
CA PRO A 246 11.50 -15.56 0.60
C PRO A 246 11.50 -14.03 0.66
N PHE A 247 12.48 -13.41 0.03
CA PHE A 247 12.60 -11.94 -0.01
C PHE A 247 13.14 -11.46 -1.35
N GLU A 248 12.87 -10.19 -1.65
CA GLU A 248 13.37 -9.47 -2.82
C GLU A 248 13.76 -8.05 -2.41
N VAL A 249 14.95 -7.59 -2.81
CA VAL A 249 15.41 -6.21 -2.65
C VAL A 249 15.20 -5.49 -3.97
N LEU A 250 14.49 -4.36 -3.95
CA LEU A 250 13.98 -3.66 -5.16
C LEU A 250 14.88 -2.48 -5.59
N PHE A 251 16.05 -2.26 -5.00
CA PHE A 251 16.98 -1.17 -5.32
C PHE A 251 18.43 -1.63 -5.35
#